data_28effbdee700e32322ecd46e12ce57e9
#
_entry.id   28effbdee700e32322ecd46e12ce57e9
#
_cell.length_a   1.000
_cell.length_b   1.000
_cell.length_c   1.000
_cell.angle_alpha   90.00
_cell.angle_beta   90.00
_cell.angle_gamma   90.00
#
_symmetry.space_group_name_H-M   'P 1'
#
loop_
_entity.id
_entity.type
_entity.pdbx_description
1 polymer ?
#
loop_
_entity_poly.entity_id
_entity_poly.type
_entity_poly.pdbx_seq_one_letter_code
_entity_poly.pdbx_strand_id
1 'polypeptide(L)'
;MTTRPLLIRGGRVVDPSQDLDGVLDLLLVNEAVFSLVENAGPAVDAREIDASGLVVTPGLIDPHVHLREPGQEHKETIETGARAAAAGGFTAICSMPNTDPPIDDPAAVGFVVAEGQKAGAARVYPMGAISAGMEGQALSEIGELVEAGAVAVTDDGQPIMDSGLMRLALEYTQAFGIPVVDHPEDLTLSRDGTMNEGLVSSRLGLKGKPNASEDIHIIRDILLAELTGGRLHLQHVSTRFGVDAIRAAKARGVKVTGEASPHHLLLTDEAVDGYRTEAKMNPPLRSPADRDAVQKG
;
A
#
# COMPACT_ATOMS: atom_id res chain seq x y z
N MET A 1 29.39 -4.64 -14.56
CA MET A 1 30.15 -3.38 -14.55
C MET A 1 30.14 -2.87 -13.13
N THR A 2 31.30 -2.59 -12.50
CA THR A 2 31.34 -1.98 -11.17
C THR A 2 30.85 -0.55 -11.32
N THR A 3 29.73 -0.23 -10.68
CA THR A 3 29.21 1.14 -10.63
C THR A 3 30.17 2.01 -9.82
N ARG A 4 30.43 3.24 -10.30
CA ARG A 4 31.25 4.20 -9.56
C ARG A 4 30.63 4.43 -8.17
N PRO A 5 31.42 4.40 -7.08
CA PRO A 5 30.89 4.65 -5.74
C PRO A 5 30.17 5.99 -5.64
N LEU A 6 29.16 6.08 -4.77
CA LEU A 6 28.42 7.31 -4.49
C LEU A 6 28.62 7.71 -3.02
N LEU A 7 29.10 8.92 -2.79
CA LEU A 7 29.26 9.49 -1.45
C LEU A 7 28.25 10.63 -1.25
N ILE A 8 27.35 10.48 -0.29
CA ILE A 8 26.39 11.50 0.13
C ILE A 8 26.92 12.14 1.40
N ARG A 9 27.18 13.46 1.36
CA ARG A 9 27.85 14.18 2.45
C ARG A 9 26.91 15.05 3.26
N GLY A 10 27.10 15.04 4.59
CA GLY A 10 26.54 16.03 5.51
C GLY A 10 25.02 16.03 5.63
N GLY A 11 24.34 14.98 5.16
CA GLY A 11 22.90 14.84 5.30
C GLY A 11 22.49 14.33 6.68
N ARG A 12 21.31 14.75 7.16
CA ARG A 12 20.69 14.11 8.32
C ARG A 12 20.15 12.75 7.89
N VAL A 13 20.88 11.70 8.22
CA VAL A 13 20.46 10.32 7.95
C VAL A 13 19.45 9.86 9.00
N VAL A 14 18.26 9.44 8.55
CA VAL A 14 17.19 8.95 9.42
C VAL A 14 16.79 7.54 8.95
N ASP A 15 17.03 6.54 9.79
CA ASP A 15 16.60 5.16 9.58
C ASP A 15 16.04 4.58 10.89
N PRO A 16 14.71 4.62 11.07
CA PRO A 16 14.07 4.11 12.30
C PRO A 16 14.29 2.62 12.53
N SER A 17 14.59 1.84 11.48
CA SER A 17 14.82 0.39 11.62
C SER A 17 16.11 0.08 12.39
N GLN A 18 17.04 1.02 12.43
CA GLN A 18 18.33 0.93 13.10
C GLN A 18 18.47 1.93 14.25
N ASP A 19 17.38 2.62 14.64
CA ASP A 19 17.38 3.71 15.63
C ASP A 19 18.42 4.81 15.29
N LEU A 20 18.55 5.11 13.99
CA LEU A 20 19.54 6.04 13.46
C LEU A 20 18.90 7.40 13.14
N ASP A 21 19.43 8.46 13.75
CA ASP A 21 19.09 9.84 13.45
C ASP A 21 20.32 10.74 13.73
N GLY A 22 21.04 11.14 12.69
CA GLY A 22 22.24 11.94 12.85
C GLY A 22 22.78 12.50 11.55
N VAL A 23 23.61 13.52 11.62
CA VAL A 23 24.31 14.09 10.46
C VAL A 23 25.52 13.21 10.13
N LEU A 24 25.46 12.51 9.00
CA LEU A 24 26.44 11.52 8.59
C LEU A 24 26.76 11.62 7.12
N ASP A 25 27.93 11.12 6.75
CA ASP A 25 28.32 10.82 5.38
C ASP A 25 28.00 9.35 5.06
N LEU A 26 27.34 9.11 3.93
CA LEU A 26 26.92 7.80 3.47
C LEU A 26 27.67 7.42 2.20
N LEU A 27 28.48 6.36 2.26
CA LEU A 27 29.15 5.79 1.09
C LEU A 27 28.40 4.57 0.58
N LEU A 28 28.00 4.62 -0.68
CA LEU A 28 27.38 3.52 -1.42
C LEU A 28 28.39 2.90 -2.39
N VAL A 29 28.51 1.59 -2.36
CA VAL A 29 29.37 0.82 -3.27
C VAL A 29 28.56 -0.38 -3.77
N ASN A 30 28.49 -0.57 -5.08
CA ASN A 30 27.75 -1.67 -5.71
C ASN A 30 26.31 -1.82 -5.17
N GLU A 31 25.58 -0.68 -5.10
CA GLU A 31 24.17 -0.62 -4.68
C GLU A 31 23.92 -0.97 -3.19
N ALA A 32 24.98 -1.05 -2.40
CA ALA A 32 24.88 -1.31 -0.96
C ALA A 32 25.49 -0.18 -0.14
N VAL A 33 24.97 0.01 1.07
CA VAL A 33 25.58 0.91 2.06
C VAL A 33 26.90 0.27 2.51
N PHE A 34 28.03 0.91 2.16
CA PHE A 34 29.36 0.44 2.56
C PHE A 34 29.79 1.02 3.90
N SER A 35 29.54 2.31 4.13
CA SER A 35 29.84 2.94 5.42
C SER A 35 28.91 4.12 5.70
N LEU A 36 28.69 4.34 7.01
CA LEU A 36 28.04 5.51 7.60
C LEU A 36 28.99 6.06 8.65
N VAL A 37 29.50 7.28 8.48
CA VAL A 37 30.48 7.89 9.37
C VAL A 37 30.22 9.40 9.50
N GLU A 38 30.61 10.03 10.61
CA GLU A 38 30.45 11.47 10.83
C GLU A 38 31.28 12.33 9.85
N ASN A 39 32.35 11.81 9.32
CA ASN A 39 33.26 12.55 8.44
C ASN A 39 34.02 11.56 7.54
N ALA A 40 33.47 11.30 6.37
CA ALA A 40 34.20 10.52 5.39
C ALA A 40 35.34 11.36 4.82
N GLY A 41 36.57 10.83 4.88
CA GLY A 41 37.68 11.41 4.13
C GLY A 41 37.38 11.52 2.63
N PRO A 42 38.29 12.09 1.84
CA PRO A 42 38.11 12.16 0.40
C PRO A 42 37.97 10.75 -0.18
N ALA A 43 36.82 10.47 -0.80
CA ALA A 43 36.60 9.20 -1.48
C ALA A 43 37.20 9.28 -2.87
N VAL A 44 38.29 8.55 -3.09
CA VAL A 44 38.95 8.49 -4.39
C VAL A 44 37.97 7.83 -5.40
N ASP A 45 37.68 8.54 -6.49
CA ASP A 45 36.83 8.05 -7.57
C ASP A 45 35.32 7.91 -7.27
N ALA A 46 34.79 8.49 -6.18
CA ALA A 46 33.36 8.53 -5.92
C ALA A 46 32.68 9.72 -6.63
N ARG A 47 31.41 9.52 -7.03
CA ARG A 47 30.49 10.64 -7.28
C ARG A 47 30.05 11.19 -5.93
N GLU A 48 30.16 12.49 -5.74
CA GLU A 48 29.70 13.13 -4.49
C GLU A 48 28.39 13.88 -4.68
N ILE A 49 27.53 13.80 -3.65
CA ILE A 49 26.31 14.59 -3.50
C ILE A 49 26.43 15.33 -2.16
N ASP A 50 26.38 16.66 -2.20
CA ASP A 50 26.23 17.48 -1.00
C ASP A 50 24.76 17.44 -0.54
N ALA A 51 24.53 16.82 0.62
CA ALA A 51 23.23 16.72 1.27
C ALA A 51 23.13 17.62 2.52
N SER A 52 24.00 18.62 2.65
CA SER A 52 23.98 19.55 3.78
C SER A 52 22.61 20.22 3.92
N GLY A 53 22.00 20.09 5.10
CA GLY A 53 20.65 20.59 5.38
C GLY A 53 19.50 19.75 4.79
N LEU A 54 19.80 18.64 4.14
CA LEU A 54 18.79 17.70 3.62
C LEU A 54 18.64 16.49 4.55
N VAL A 55 17.48 15.81 4.43
CA VAL A 55 17.23 14.53 5.09
C VAL A 55 17.52 13.42 4.10
N VAL A 56 18.27 12.40 4.55
CA VAL A 56 18.60 11.19 3.80
C VAL A 56 17.92 10.01 4.50
N THR A 57 17.07 9.30 3.78
CA THR A 57 16.34 8.13 4.32
C THR A 57 16.51 6.93 3.40
N PRO A 58 16.23 5.71 3.87
CA PRO A 58 15.89 4.62 2.96
C PRO A 58 14.80 5.08 1.99
N GLY A 59 14.84 4.58 0.75
CA GLY A 59 13.82 4.93 -0.24
C GLY A 59 12.42 4.55 0.24
N LEU A 60 11.43 5.39 -0.04
CA LEU A 60 10.05 5.12 0.33
C LEU A 60 9.52 3.88 -0.41
N ILE A 61 8.58 3.18 0.20
CA ILE A 61 7.86 2.04 -0.39
C ILE A 61 6.37 2.37 -0.36
N ASP A 62 5.71 2.26 -1.52
CA ASP A 62 4.26 2.38 -1.59
C ASP A 62 3.65 0.99 -1.80
N PRO A 63 2.96 0.43 -0.78
CA PRO A 63 2.39 -0.90 -0.87
C PRO A 63 1.10 -0.95 -1.68
N HIS A 64 0.59 0.18 -2.19
CA HIS A 64 -0.73 0.24 -2.80
C HIS A 64 -0.80 1.24 -3.96
N VAL A 65 -0.53 0.76 -5.18
CA VAL A 65 -0.66 1.59 -6.39
C VAL A 65 -1.44 0.87 -7.48
N HIS A 66 -2.14 1.66 -8.31
CA HIS A 66 -2.87 1.17 -9.47
C HIS A 66 -2.13 1.55 -10.75
N LEU A 67 -1.39 0.61 -11.33
CA LEU A 67 -0.64 0.83 -12.58
C LEU A 67 -1.50 0.62 -13.82
N ARG A 68 -2.71 0.06 -13.68
CA ARG A 68 -3.74 -0.04 -14.70
C ARG A 68 -3.37 -0.86 -15.93
N GLU A 69 -2.19 -1.38 -16.03
CA GLU A 69 -1.68 -2.22 -17.08
C GLU A 69 -1.53 -3.67 -16.57
N PRO A 70 -2.11 -4.66 -17.28
CA PRO A 70 -2.70 -4.60 -18.64
C PRO A 70 -4.13 -4.06 -18.70
N GLY A 71 -4.54 -3.61 -19.89
CA GLY A 71 -5.92 -3.39 -20.32
C GLY A 71 -6.53 -2.02 -20.03
N GLN A 72 -5.88 -1.18 -19.23
CA GLN A 72 -6.35 0.16 -18.91
C GLN A 72 -5.25 1.23 -19.11
N GLU A 73 -4.35 1.02 -20.07
CA GLU A 73 -3.16 1.85 -20.35
C GLU A 73 -3.50 3.30 -20.68
N HIS A 74 -4.74 3.57 -21.06
CA HIS A 74 -5.24 4.93 -21.27
C HIS A 74 -5.33 5.76 -19.98
N LYS A 75 -5.25 5.11 -18.80
CA LYS A 75 -5.26 5.76 -17.49
C LYS A 75 -3.86 5.87 -16.91
N GLU A 76 -3.08 4.79 -16.96
CA GLU A 76 -1.74 4.68 -16.43
C GLU A 76 -1.04 3.46 -17.04
N THR A 77 0.29 3.46 -17.10
CA THR A 77 1.12 2.30 -17.45
C THR A 77 2.10 1.98 -16.35
N ILE A 78 2.66 0.78 -16.37
CA ILE A 78 3.71 0.37 -15.43
C ILE A 78 4.91 1.32 -15.52
N GLU A 79 5.30 1.73 -16.74
CA GLU A 79 6.41 2.66 -16.95
C GLU A 79 6.12 4.04 -16.35
N THR A 80 4.96 4.63 -16.65
CA THR A 80 4.64 6.00 -16.18
C THR A 80 4.44 6.05 -14.68
N GLY A 81 3.77 5.04 -14.08
CA GLY A 81 3.61 4.92 -12.65
C GLY A 81 4.93 4.70 -11.90
N ALA A 82 5.82 3.84 -12.42
CA ALA A 82 7.14 3.64 -11.83
C ALA A 82 8.01 4.91 -11.87
N ARG A 83 7.91 5.70 -12.95
CA ARG A 83 8.60 7.00 -13.05
C ARG A 83 8.02 8.03 -12.09
N ALA A 84 6.68 8.08 -11.96
CA ALA A 84 6.02 8.96 -10.99
C ALA A 84 6.43 8.62 -9.56
N ALA A 85 6.48 7.32 -9.23
CA ALA A 85 6.96 6.84 -7.94
C ALA A 85 8.41 7.30 -7.65
N ALA A 86 9.33 7.07 -8.60
CA ALA A 86 10.71 7.50 -8.46
C ALA A 86 10.85 9.03 -8.28
N ALA A 87 10.06 9.83 -9.00
CA ALA A 87 10.01 11.28 -8.86
C ALA A 87 9.49 11.71 -7.47
N GLY A 88 8.62 10.91 -6.84
CA GLY A 88 8.13 11.10 -5.48
C GLY A 88 9.06 10.56 -4.38
N GLY A 89 10.21 9.98 -4.73
CA GLY A 89 11.15 9.39 -3.76
C GLY A 89 10.84 7.95 -3.38
N PHE A 90 9.90 7.29 -4.07
CA PHE A 90 9.61 5.88 -3.87
C PHE A 90 10.57 5.02 -4.69
N THR A 91 11.20 4.06 -4.05
CA THR A 91 12.14 3.11 -4.69
C THR A 91 11.50 1.77 -5.00
N ALA A 92 10.35 1.50 -4.40
CA ALA A 92 9.55 0.30 -4.62
C ALA A 92 8.06 0.61 -4.51
N ILE A 93 7.26 -0.05 -5.34
CA ILE A 93 5.80 0.06 -5.36
C ILE A 93 5.17 -1.32 -5.54
N CYS A 94 4.01 -1.55 -4.92
CA CYS A 94 3.24 -2.79 -5.12
C CYS A 94 2.00 -2.50 -5.97
N SER A 95 1.86 -3.19 -7.11
CA SER A 95 0.73 -2.97 -8.01
C SER A 95 -0.47 -3.84 -7.66
N MET A 96 -1.64 -3.23 -7.63
CA MET A 96 -2.92 -3.92 -7.41
C MET A 96 -3.31 -4.77 -8.61
N PRO A 97 -4.01 -5.91 -8.38
CA PRO A 97 -4.36 -6.86 -9.44
C PRO A 97 -5.61 -6.49 -10.24
N ASN A 98 -6.29 -5.39 -9.92
CA ASN A 98 -7.56 -4.98 -10.55
C ASN A 98 -7.38 -4.34 -11.94
N THR A 99 -6.76 -5.07 -12.82
CA THR A 99 -6.50 -4.77 -14.23
C THR A 99 -7.51 -5.50 -15.13
N ASP A 100 -7.33 -5.48 -16.44
CA ASP A 100 -8.19 -6.16 -17.43
C ASP A 100 -7.33 -6.88 -18.50
N PRO A 101 -7.13 -8.21 -18.36
CA PRO A 101 -7.64 -9.09 -17.31
C PRO A 101 -7.02 -8.81 -15.92
N PRO A 102 -7.62 -9.32 -14.83
CA PRO A 102 -7.04 -9.24 -13.48
C PRO A 102 -5.74 -10.06 -13.40
N ILE A 103 -4.89 -9.75 -12.41
CA ILE A 103 -3.64 -10.48 -12.17
C ILE A 103 -3.96 -11.71 -11.29
N ASP A 104 -4.58 -12.72 -11.86
CA ASP A 104 -4.99 -13.95 -11.18
C ASP A 104 -4.36 -15.22 -11.73
N ASP A 105 -3.41 -15.07 -12.68
CA ASP A 105 -2.63 -16.17 -13.24
C ASP A 105 -1.11 -15.84 -13.29
N PRO A 106 -0.23 -16.87 -13.37
CA PRO A 106 1.22 -16.68 -13.37
C PRO A 106 1.74 -15.86 -14.55
N ALA A 107 1.10 -15.90 -15.72
CA ALA A 107 1.54 -15.17 -16.90
C ALA A 107 1.30 -13.66 -16.72
N ALA A 108 0.16 -13.28 -16.12
CA ALA A 108 -0.15 -11.91 -15.78
C ALA A 108 0.82 -11.35 -14.72
N VAL A 109 1.17 -12.13 -13.68
CA VAL A 109 2.21 -11.77 -12.71
C VAL A 109 3.56 -11.56 -13.41
N GLY A 110 3.99 -12.52 -14.26
CA GLY A 110 5.23 -12.45 -15.00
C GLY A 110 5.31 -11.23 -15.94
N PHE A 111 4.19 -10.84 -16.55
CA PHE A 111 4.08 -9.64 -17.36
C PHE A 111 4.40 -8.38 -16.54
N VAL A 112 3.76 -8.20 -15.36
CA VAL A 112 4.01 -7.04 -14.49
C VAL A 112 5.47 -6.98 -14.04
N VAL A 113 6.07 -8.13 -13.68
CA VAL A 113 7.49 -8.22 -13.32
C VAL A 113 8.38 -7.77 -14.47
N ALA A 114 8.12 -8.27 -15.69
CA ALA A 114 8.92 -7.94 -16.87
C ALA A 114 8.84 -6.46 -17.27
N GLU A 115 7.61 -5.91 -17.31
CA GLU A 115 7.43 -4.48 -17.62
C GLU A 115 7.98 -3.57 -16.52
N GLY A 116 7.87 -3.96 -15.24
CA GLY A 116 8.50 -3.25 -14.13
C GLY A 116 10.03 -3.22 -14.24
N GLN A 117 10.66 -4.32 -14.62
CA GLN A 117 12.11 -4.38 -14.89
C GLN A 117 12.51 -3.50 -16.06
N LYS A 118 11.73 -3.51 -17.13
CA LYS A 118 11.95 -2.71 -18.32
C LYS A 118 11.79 -1.20 -18.05
N ALA A 119 10.86 -0.81 -17.21
CA ALA A 119 10.66 0.58 -16.79
C ALA A 119 11.90 1.15 -16.08
N GLY A 120 12.61 0.36 -15.29
CA GLY A 120 13.91 0.66 -14.71
C GLY A 120 13.97 1.91 -13.81
N ALA A 121 12.82 2.35 -13.29
CA ALA A 121 12.71 3.52 -12.41
C ALA A 121 12.56 3.08 -10.94
N ALA A 122 11.32 2.93 -10.42
CA ALA A 122 11.10 2.25 -9.15
C ALA A 122 10.96 0.73 -9.38
N ARG A 123 11.28 -0.09 -8.37
CA ARG A 123 10.99 -1.53 -8.41
C ARG A 123 9.50 -1.76 -8.32
N VAL A 124 8.95 -2.59 -9.20
CA VAL A 124 7.52 -2.93 -9.24
C VAL A 124 7.34 -4.36 -8.76
N TYR A 125 6.51 -4.51 -7.74
CA TYR A 125 6.15 -5.81 -7.15
C TYR A 125 4.66 -6.06 -7.40
N PRO A 126 4.27 -7.10 -8.17
CA PRO A 126 2.87 -7.42 -8.37
C PRO A 126 2.24 -8.02 -7.09
N MET A 127 1.01 -7.66 -6.83
CA MET A 127 0.10 -8.45 -6.01
C MET A 127 -0.78 -9.30 -6.92
N GLY A 128 -1.03 -10.54 -6.53
CA GLY A 128 -1.98 -11.41 -7.21
C GLY A 128 -3.39 -11.25 -6.63
N ALA A 129 -4.41 -11.70 -7.38
CA ALA A 129 -5.77 -11.75 -6.86
C ALA A 129 -5.92 -12.85 -5.79
N ILE A 130 -6.76 -12.62 -4.77
CA ILE A 130 -7.15 -13.65 -3.80
C ILE A 130 -8.04 -14.68 -4.49
N SER A 131 -9.04 -14.20 -5.25
CA SER A 131 -10.02 -15.06 -5.92
C SER A 131 -9.86 -15.06 -7.43
N ALA A 132 -10.18 -16.19 -8.05
CA ALA A 132 -10.17 -16.32 -9.50
C ALA A 132 -11.11 -15.27 -10.13
N GLY A 133 -10.58 -14.53 -11.11
CA GLY A 133 -11.30 -13.43 -11.76
C GLY A 133 -11.66 -12.27 -10.85
N MET A 134 -11.18 -12.23 -9.61
CA MET A 134 -11.62 -11.31 -8.55
C MET A 134 -13.14 -11.37 -8.30
N GLU A 135 -13.73 -12.57 -8.41
CA GLU A 135 -15.18 -12.79 -8.28
C GLU A 135 -15.61 -13.13 -6.84
N GLY A 136 -14.67 -13.34 -5.92
CA GLY A 136 -14.95 -13.66 -4.51
C GLY A 136 -15.61 -15.03 -4.30
N GLN A 137 -15.47 -15.98 -5.25
CA GLN A 137 -16.15 -17.28 -5.22
C GLN A 137 -15.21 -18.44 -4.89
N ALA A 138 -14.00 -18.44 -5.43
CA ALA A 138 -12.99 -19.47 -5.24
C ALA A 138 -11.61 -18.84 -5.20
N LEU A 139 -10.66 -19.42 -4.46
CA LEU A 139 -9.28 -18.96 -4.46
C LEU A 139 -8.68 -19.06 -5.87
N SER A 140 -7.81 -18.10 -6.20
CA SER A 140 -6.86 -18.22 -7.31
C SER A 140 -5.78 -19.26 -6.96
N GLU A 141 -4.95 -19.62 -7.93
CA GLU A 141 -3.78 -20.50 -7.73
C GLU A 141 -2.64 -19.75 -7.03
N ILE A 142 -2.89 -19.28 -5.80
CA ILE A 142 -1.99 -18.37 -5.03
C ILE A 142 -0.55 -18.89 -5.03
N GLY A 143 -0.33 -20.19 -4.90
CA GLY A 143 1.02 -20.78 -4.92
C GLY A 143 1.76 -20.49 -6.23
N GLU A 144 1.09 -20.63 -7.37
CA GLU A 144 1.67 -20.35 -8.68
C GLU A 144 1.90 -18.84 -8.88
N LEU A 145 1.02 -18.00 -8.35
CA LEU A 145 1.21 -16.54 -8.39
C LEU A 145 2.47 -16.13 -7.62
N VAL A 146 2.70 -16.71 -6.44
CA VAL A 146 3.91 -16.45 -5.63
C VAL A 146 5.17 -16.94 -6.34
N GLU A 147 5.15 -18.13 -6.94
CA GLU A 147 6.27 -18.64 -7.73
C GLU A 147 6.60 -17.74 -8.93
N ALA A 148 5.59 -17.12 -9.54
CA ALA A 148 5.76 -16.15 -10.62
C ALA A 148 6.24 -14.77 -10.15
N GLY A 149 6.21 -14.48 -8.84
CA GLY A 149 6.76 -13.24 -8.27
C GLY A 149 5.77 -12.36 -7.52
N ALA A 150 4.54 -12.80 -7.27
CA ALA A 150 3.58 -12.05 -6.44
C ALA A 150 4.07 -11.98 -4.98
N VAL A 151 4.01 -10.78 -4.39
CA VAL A 151 4.51 -10.53 -3.02
C VAL A 151 3.40 -10.55 -1.96
N ALA A 152 2.16 -10.49 -2.38
CA ALA A 152 0.95 -10.51 -1.57
C ALA A 152 -0.24 -10.90 -2.45
N VAL A 153 -1.42 -11.09 -1.85
CA VAL A 153 -2.67 -11.28 -2.58
C VAL A 153 -3.76 -10.34 -2.07
N THR A 154 -4.58 -9.83 -2.99
CA THR A 154 -5.67 -8.89 -2.71
C THR A 154 -6.74 -8.95 -3.79
N ASP A 155 -8.00 -8.72 -3.43
CA ASP A 155 -9.06 -8.40 -4.40
C ASP A 155 -9.44 -6.91 -4.26
N ASP A 156 -8.42 -6.03 -4.31
CA ASP A 156 -8.62 -4.61 -4.09
C ASP A 156 -9.72 -4.00 -4.98
N GLY A 157 -10.62 -3.26 -4.33
CA GLY A 157 -11.82 -2.66 -4.92
C GLY A 157 -12.98 -3.66 -5.12
N GLN A 158 -12.76 -4.97 -4.90
CA GLN A 158 -13.76 -6.04 -4.92
C GLN A 158 -13.63 -6.89 -3.65
N PRO A 159 -14.04 -6.38 -2.48
CA PRO A 159 -13.77 -7.03 -1.20
C PRO A 159 -14.33 -8.45 -1.12
N ILE A 160 -13.58 -9.36 -0.51
CA ILE A 160 -14.05 -10.72 -0.26
C ILE A 160 -15.18 -10.69 0.78
N MET A 161 -16.43 -10.87 0.33
CA MET A 161 -17.61 -10.85 1.19
C MET A 161 -17.76 -12.16 1.98
N ASP A 162 -17.31 -13.30 1.43
CA ASP A 162 -17.38 -14.61 2.08
C ASP A 162 -16.26 -14.77 3.12
N SER A 163 -16.64 -14.83 4.39
CA SER A 163 -15.71 -15.02 5.51
C SER A 163 -15.00 -16.39 5.47
N GLY A 164 -15.61 -17.40 4.89
CA GLY A 164 -14.99 -18.74 4.70
C GLY A 164 -13.87 -18.67 3.69
N LEU A 165 -14.08 -17.99 2.56
CA LEU A 165 -13.06 -17.78 1.53
C LEU A 165 -11.89 -16.94 2.06
N MET A 166 -12.18 -15.84 2.80
CA MET A 166 -11.15 -15.01 3.44
C MET A 166 -10.33 -15.83 4.45
N ARG A 167 -10.98 -16.67 5.24
CA ARG A 167 -10.29 -17.59 6.15
C ARG A 167 -9.36 -18.54 5.40
N LEU A 168 -9.82 -19.17 4.33
CA LEU A 168 -8.99 -20.07 3.52
C LEU A 168 -7.80 -19.34 2.91
N ALA A 169 -7.95 -18.09 2.44
CA ALA A 169 -6.85 -17.26 1.95
C ALA A 169 -5.80 -17.02 3.04
N LEU A 170 -6.23 -16.63 4.25
CA LEU A 170 -5.34 -16.40 5.39
C LEU A 170 -4.62 -17.68 5.86
N GLU A 171 -5.26 -18.85 5.77
CA GLU A 171 -4.63 -20.14 6.07
C GLU A 171 -3.61 -20.52 4.99
N TYR A 172 -3.98 -20.41 3.71
CA TYR A 172 -3.15 -20.88 2.60
C TYR A 172 -1.91 -20.03 2.38
N THR A 173 -2.01 -18.69 2.49
CA THR A 173 -0.89 -17.77 2.32
C THR A 173 0.25 -17.95 3.32
N GLN A 174 -0.01 -18.60 4.46
CA GLN A 174 1.02 -18.89 5.45
C GLN A 174 2.12 -19.81 4.92
N ALA A 175 1.78 -20.75 4.03
CA ALA A 175 2.75 -21.67 3.42
C ALA A 175 3.84 -20.92 2.63
N PHE A 176 3.51 -19.72 2.13
CA PHE A 176 4.39 -18.88 1.33
C PHE A 176 4.96 -17.68 2.10
N GLY A 177 4.48 -17.44 3.32
CA GLY A 177 4.91 -16.33 4.17
C GLY A 177 4.49 -14.95 3.67
N ILE A 178 3.50 -14.86 2.78
CA ILE A 178 2.96 -13.61 2.24
C ILE A 178 1.71 -13.14 3.01
N PRO A 179 1.39 -11.85 3.03
CA PRO A 179 0.16 -11.34 3.61
C PRO A 179 -1.03 -11.49 2.65
N VAL A 180 -2.23 -11.60 3.25
CA VAL A 180 -3.48 -11.22 2.60
C VAL A 180 -3.67 -9.73 2.83
N VAL A 181 -3.97 -9.00 1.76
CA VAL A 181 -4.21 -7.55 1.76
C VAL A 181 -5.69 -7.34 1.46
N ASP A 182 -6.42 -6.65 2.33
CA ASP A 182 -7.86 -6.49 2.18
C ASP A 182 -8.27 -5.04 1.99
N HIS A 183 -9.17 -4.82 1.02
CA HIS A 183 -9.96 -3.60 0.85
C HIS A 183 -11.18 -3.71 1.75
N PRO A 184 -11.18 -3.13 2.97
CA PRO A 184 -12.21 -3.38 3.95
C PRO A 184 -13.49 -2.60 3.63
N GLU A 185 -14.42 -3.22 2.93
CA GLU A 185 -15.71 -2.61 2.59
C GLU A 185 -16.84 -3.66 2.57
N ASP A 186 -17.85 -3.48 3.42
CA ASP A 186 -19.11 -4.23 3.29
C ASP A 186 -19.97 -3.60 2.20
N LEU A 187 -20.00 -4.25 1.04
CA LEU A 187 -20.75 -3.78 -0.13
C LEU A 187 -22.27 -3.75 0.10
N THR A 188 -22.78 -4.51 1.08
CA THR A 188 -24.23 -4.48 1.38
C THR A 188 -24.64 -3.17 2.07
N LEU A 189 -23.71 -2.53 2.76
CA LEU A 189 -23.90 -1.24 3.43
C LEU A 189 -23.50 -0.04 2.57
N SER A 190 -22.46 -0.18 1.77
CA SER A 190 -21.86 0.93 1.02
C SER A 190 -22.43 1.13 -0.37
N ARG A 191 -23.20 0.16 -0.90
CA ARG A 191 -23.75 0.17 -2.25
C ARG A 191 -24.39 1.51 -2.63
N ASP A 192 -24.01 2.02 -3.80
CA ASP A 192 -24.48 3.29 -4.38
C ASP A 192 -24.13 4.54 -3.54
N GLY A 193 -23.36 4.40 -2.46
CA GLY A 193 -22.80 5.53 -1.71
C GLY A 193 -21.73 6.26 -2.51
N THR A 194 -21.73 7.59 -2.45
CA THR A 194 -20.80 8.41 -3.23
C THR A 194 -19.84 9.24 -2.39
N MET A 195 -20.10 9.32 -1.10
CA MET A 195 -19.30 10.04 -0.10
C MET A 195 -19.51 9.45 1.28
N ASN A 196 -18.88 10.00 2.31
CA ASN A 196 -19.11 9.63 3.70
C ASN A 196 -20.56 9.88 4.13
N GLU A 197 -21.16 8.92 4.84
CA GLU A 197 -22.47 9.13 5.48
C GLU A 197 -22.34 10.03 6.70
N GLY A 198 -23.07 11.14 6.71
CA GLY A 198 -23.04 12.09 7.81
C GLY A 198 -23.78 13.39 7.53
N LEU A 199 -23.39 14.43 8.26
CA LEU A 199 -24.04 15.74 8.14
C LEU A 199 -23.84 16.34 6.73
N VAL A 200 -22.65 16.19 6.14
CA VAL A 200 -22.35 16.76 4.82
C VAL A 200 -23.16 16.05 3.74
N SER A 201 -23.21 14.71 3.72
CA SER A 201 -24.00 13.95 2.76
C SER A 201 -25.49 14.27 2.84
N SER A 202 -26.03 14.41 4.07
CA SER A 202 -27.41 14.80 4.30
C SER A 202 -27.70 16.21 3.76
N ARG A 203 -26.78 17.16 3.98
CA ARG A 203 -26.89 18.53 3.47
C ARG A 203 -26.88 18.59 1.95
N LEU A 204 -26.03 17.78 1.32
CA LEU A 204 -25.89 17.74 -0.13
C LEU A 204 -26.92 16.85 -0.82
N GLY A 205 -27.71 16.06 -0.08
CA GLY A 205 -28.66 15.09 -0.63
C GLY A 205 -27.98 13.94 -1.38
N LEU A 206 -26.73 13.61 -1.00
CA LEU A 206 -25.96 12.51 -1.58
C LEU A 206 -26.06 11.26 -0.70
N LYS A 207 -26.16 10.08 -1.33
CA LYS A 207 -26.14 8.82 -0.59
C LYS A 207 -24.74 8.59 0.00
N GLY A 208 -24.71 8.33 1.31
CA GLY A 208 -23.48 8.11 2.05
C GLY A 208 -23.05 6.64 2.10
N LYS A 209 -21.77 6.43 2.37
CA LYS A 209 -21.15 5.16 2.79
C LYS A 209 -20.89 5.27 4.30
N PRO A 210 -21.58 4.48 5.15
CA PRO A 210 -21.37 4.55 6.58
C PRO A 210 -19.99 4.02 6.98
N ASN A 211 -19.39 4.54 8.05
CA ASN A 211 -18.15 4.02 8.61
C ASN A 211 -18.25 2.52 8.91
N ALA A 212 -19.42 2.07 9.34
CA ALA A 212 -19.69 0.66 9.64
C ALA A 212 -19.39 -0.29 8.46
N SER A 213 -19.44 0.17 7.19
CA SER A 213 -19.08 -0.65 6.04
C SER A 213 -17.60 -1.05 6.05
N GLU A 214 -16.73 -0.16 6.50
CA GLU A 214 -15.30 -0.43 6.68
C GLU A 214 -15.03 -1.17 8.00
N ASP A 215 -15.62 -0.69 9.08
CA ASP A 215 -15.37 -1.18 10.45
C ASP A 215 -15.71 -2.68 10.60
N ILE A 216 -16.83 -3.12 10.03
CA ILE A 216 -17.27 -4.53 10.09
C ILE A 216 -16.27 -5.45 9.39
N HIS A 217 -15.78 -5.07 8.20
CA HIS A 217 -14.77 -5.84 7.48
C HIS A 217 -13.46 -5.89 8.25
N ILE A 218 -12.97 -4.76 8.75
CA ILE A 218 -11.75 -4.69 9.58
C ILE A 218 -11.85 -5.67 10.77
N ILE A 219 -12.96 -5.64 11.53
CA ILE A 219 -13.14 -6.54 12.68
C ILE A 219 -13.19 -7.99 12.24
N ARG A 220 -13.97 -8.31 11.19
CA ARG A 220 -14.08 -9.66 10.65
C ARG A 220 -12.71 -10.23 10.33
N ASP A 221 -11.90 -9.48 9.61
CA ASP A 221 -10.61 -9.96 9.10
C ASP A 221 -9.56 -10.02 10.20
N ILE A 222 -9.58 -9.13 11.17
CA ILE A 222 -8.77 -9.24 12.38
C ILE A 222 -9.10 -10.53 13.15
N LEU A 223 -10.38 -10.85 13.32
CA LEU A 223 -10.79 -12.09 14.00
C LEU A 223 -10.35 -13.34 13.23
N LEU A 224 -10.42 -13.31 11.90
CA LEU A 224 -9.95 -14.40 11.04
C LEU A 224 -8.42 -14.52 11.07
N ALA A 225 -7.69 -13.41 11.06
CA ALA A 225 -6.24 -13.41 11.20
C ALA A 225 -5.79 -13.93 12.58
N GLU A 226 -6.51 -13.57 13.66
CA GLU A 226 -6.27 -14.09 15.01
C GLU A 226 -6.55 -15.60 15.09
N LEU A 227 -7.64 -16.07 14.47
CA LEU A 227 -8.01 -17.49 14.42
C LEU A 227 -6.98 -18.34 13.67
N THR A 228 -6.51 -17.84 12.51
CA THR A 228 -5.65 -18.62 11.60
C THR A 228 -4.16 -18.43 11.89
N GLY A 229 -3.75 -17.33 12.52
CA GLY A 229 -2.36 -16.90 12.64
C GLY A 229 -1.77 -16.34 11.33
N GLY A 230 -2.59 -16.11 10.31
CA GLY A 230 -2.23 -15.50 9.03
C GLY A 230 -1.77 -14.05 9.18
N ARG A 231 -1.12 -13.54 8.13
CA ARG A 231 -0.72 -12.13 8.05
C ARG A 231 -1.79 -11.35 7.31
N LEU A 232 -2.29 -10.29 7.91
CA LEU A 232 -3.30 -9.40 7.35
C LEU A 232 -2.74 -8.00 7.19
N HIS A 233 -2.98 -7.38 6.04
CA HIS A 233 -2.77 -5.95 5.83
C HIS A 233 -4.08 -5.30 5.41
N LEU A 234 -4.48 -4.24 6.10
CA LEU A 234 -5.73 -3.50 5.85
C LEU A 234 -5.42 -2.23 5.07
N GLN A 235 -5.99 -2.12 3.87
CA GLN A 235 -5.74 -1.03 2.95
C GLN A 235 -6.46 0.25 3.39
N HIS A 236 -5.88 1.41 3.05
CA HIS A 236 -6.46 2.76 3.14
C HIS A 236 -7.45 2.98 4.29
N VAL A 237 -7.09 2.55 5.51
CA VAL A 237 -7.93 2.70 6.70
C VAL A 237 -8.32 4.17 6.88
N SER A 238 -9.62 4.43 6.95
CA SER A 238 -10.16 5.77 6.94
C SER A 238 -11.00 6.12 8.18
N THR A 239 -11.32 5.14 9.02
CA THR A 239 -12.18 5.31 10.17
C THR A 239 -11.41 5.30 11.49
N ARG A 240 -11.90 6.07 12.46
CA ARG A 240 -11.39 6.05 13.84
C ARG A 240 -11.47 4.66 14.46
N PHE A 241 -12.61 3.99 14.27
CA PHE A 241 -12.83 2.66 14.86
C PHE A 241 -11.87 1.62 14.26
N GLY A 242 -11.61 1.67 12.95
CA GLY A 242 -10.64 0.81 12.28
C GLY A 242 -9.24 0.96 12.87
N VAL A 243 -8.78 2.19 13.08
CA VAL A 243 -7.48 2.47 13.75
C VAL A 243 -7.43 1.86 15.15
N ASP A 244 -8.47 2.05 15.95
CA ASP A 244 -8.51 1.53 17.33
C ASP A 244 -8.56 -0.01 17.34
N ALA A 245 -9.29 -0.64 16.40
CA ALA A 245 -9.34 -2.10 16.24
C ALA A 245 -7.97 -2.69 15.88
N ILE A 246 -7.25 -2.09 14.92
CA ILE A 246 -5.90 -2.50 14.54
C ILE A 246 -4.94 -2.38 15.72
N ARG A 247 -4.96 -1.25 16.43
CA ARG A 247 -4.13 -1.03 17.62
C ARG A 247 -4.37 -2.09 18.69
N ALA A 248 -5.63 -2.38 18.99
CA ALA A 248 -6.02 -3.40 19.95
C ALA A 248 -5.60 -4.82 19.51
N ALA A 249 -5.70 -5.13 18.22
CA ALA A 249 -5.27 -6.40 17.67
C ALA A 249 -3.75 -6.58 17.75
N LYS A 250 -2.97 -5.54 17.39
CA LYS A 250 -1.49 -5.55 17.53
C LYS A 250 -1.07 -5.75 18.99
N ALA A 251 -1.76 -5.13 19.96
CA ALA A 251 -1.50 -5.32 21.39
C ALA A 251 -1.74 -6.76 21.86
N ARG A 252 -2.60 -7.53 21.19
CA ARG A 252 -2.84 -8.96 21.44
C ARG A 252 -1.88 -9.88 20.68
N GLY A 253 -1.00 -9.34 19.84
CA GLY A 253 -0.04 -10.10 19.03
C GLY A 253 -0.59 -10.62 17.71
N VAL A 254 -1.75 -10.15 17.25
CA VAL A 254 -2.27 -10.46 15.91
C VAL A 254 -1.34 -9.86 14.85
N LYS A 255 -1.02 -10.65 13.83
CA LYS A 255 -0.14 -10.21 12.72
C LYS A 255 -0.92 -9.32 11.75
N VAL A 256 -1.30 -8.15 12.20
CA VAL A 256 -2.04 -7.16 11.41
C VAL A 256 -1.24 -5.88 11.24
N THR A 257 -1.31 -5.32 10.05
CA THR A 257 -0.84 -3.97 9.71
C THR A 257 -1.94 -3.23 8.96
N GLY A 258 -1.82 -1.92 8.84
CA GLY A 258 -2.73 -1.10 8.05
C GLY A 258 -1.99 0.06 7.43
N GLU A 259 -2.56 0.61 6.39
CA GLU A 259 -2.08 1.82 5.71
C GLU A 259 -3.15 2.91 5.71
N ALA A 260 -2.72 4.15 5.49
CA ALA A 260 -3.61 5.28 5.25
C ALA A 260 -3.09 6.07 4.05
N SER A 261 -3.99 6.51 3.17
CA SER A 261 -3.61 7.34 2.04
C SER A 261 -3.47 8.82 2.44
N PRO A 262 -2.63 9.60 1.75
CA PRO A 262 -2.38 11.01 2.08
C PRO A 262 -3.65 11.86 2.19
N HIS A 263 -4.65 11.59 1.35
CA HIS A 263 -5.90 12.33 1.38
C HIS A 263 -6.74 12.03 2.63
N HIS A 264 -6.70 10.81 3.19
CA HIS A 264 -7.35 10.49 4.46
C HIS A 264 -6.63 11.10 5.67
N LEU A 265 -5.35 11.42 5.53
CA LEU A 265 -4.58 12.15 6.56
C LEU A 265 -4.86 13.66 6.56
N LEU A 266 -5.24 14.24 5.42
CA LEU A 266 -5.26 15.69 5.23
C LEU A 266 -6.67 16.28 5.04
N LEU A 267 -7.57 15.55 4.37
CA LEU A 267 -8.87 16.05 3.95
C LEU A 267 -10.01 15.42 4.77
N THR A 268 -11.16 16.06 4.70
CA THR A 268 -12.40 15.57 5.32
C THR A 268 -13.54 15.57 4.30
N ASP A 269 -14.69 15.01 4.66
CA ASP A 269 -15.91 15.00 3.84
C ASP A 269 -16.42 16.40 3.46
N GLU A 270 -16.00 17.43 4.20
CA GLU A 270 -16.26 18.83 3.83
C GLU A 270 -15.64 19.24 2.49
N ALA A 271 -14.58 18.54 2.04
CA ALA A 271 -13.97 18.79 0.74
C ALA A 271 -14.91 18.49 -0.44
N VAL A 272 -15.97 17.70 -0.23
CA VAL A 272 -17.01 17.40 -1.23
C VAL A 272 -17.99 18.56 -1.41
N ASP A 273 -18.01 19.53 -0.50
CA ASP A 273 -18.95 20.67 -0.57
C ASP A 273 -18.87 21.37 -1.92
N GLY A 274 -20.04 21.77 -2.46
CA GLY A 274 -20.15 22.26 -3.82
C GLY A 274 -20.10 21.16 -4.91
N TYR A 275 -20.28 19.88 -4.54
CA TYR A 275 -20.27 18.72 -5.44
C TYR A 275 -18.92 18.52 -6.16
N ARG A 276 -17.84 18.79 -5.48
CA ARG A 276 -16.47 18.66 -6.04
C ARG A 276 -16.14 17.20 -6.31
N THR A 277 -16.08 16.83 -7.59
CA THR A 277 -15.80 15.46 -8.04
C THR A 277 -14.37 15.02 -7.74
N GLU A 278 -13.42 15.97 -7.66
CA GLU A 278 -12.02 15.70 -7.32
C GLU A 278 -11.85 15.20 -5.87
N ALA A 279 -12.85 15.45 -5.01
CA ALA A 279 -12.87 14.95 -3.62
C ALA A 279 -13.60 13.60 -3.49
N LYS A 280 -14.08 13.02 -4.60
CA LYS A 280 -14.71 11.69 -4.61
C LYS A 280 -13.66 10.61 -4.69
N MET A 281 -13.61 9.75 -3.66
CA MET A 281 -12.69 8.61 -3.58
C MET A 281 -13.30 7.44 -2.82
N ASN A 282 -12.63 6.30 -2.85
CA ASN A 282 -13.03 5.10 -2.12
C ASN A 282 -11.82 4.51 -1.37
N PRO A 283 -11.89 4.37 -0.03
CA PRO A 283 -12.94 4.85 0.89
C PRO A 283 -13.20 6.35 0.79
N PRO A 284 -14.39 6.83 1.17
CA PRO A 284 -14.67 8.26 1.10
C PRO A 284 -13.86 9.03 2.15
N LEU A 285 -13.58 10.30 1.88
CA LEU A 285 -13.10 11.22 2.91
C LEU A 285 -14.08 11.25 4.07
N ARG A 286 -13.59 11.02 5.29
CA ARG A 286 -14.40 10.87 6.49
C ARG A 286 -14.52 12.17 7.27
N SER A 287 -15.14 12.09 8.45
CA SER A 287 -15.29 13.23 9.36
C SER A 287 -13.92 13.74 9.87
N PRO A 288 -13.85 15.00 10.38
CA PRO A 288 -12.65 15.50 11.06
C PRO A 288 -12.17 14.58 12.19
N ALA A 289 -13.09 13.97 12.95
CA ALA A 289 -12.74 13.07 14.04
C ALA A 289 -12.08 11.77 13.56
N ASP A 290 -12.50 11.25 12.42
CA ASP A 290 -11.87 10.09 11.78
C ASP A 290 -10.48 10.44 11.26
N ARG A 291 -10.34 11.55 10.49
CA ARG A 291 -9.05 12.04 10.02
C ARG A 291 -8.04 12.20 11.16
N ASP A 292 -8.43 12.84 12.25
CA ASP A 292 -7.56 13.09 13.41
C ASP A 292 -7.15 11.77 14.10
N ALA A 293 -7.99 10.76 14.05
CA ALA A 293 -7.66 9.42 14.55
C ALA A 293 -6.67 8.70 13.63
N VAL A 294 -6.88 8.78 12.31
CA VAL A 294 -5.96 8.19 11.32
C VAL A 294 -4.57 8.83 11.41
N GLN A 295 -4.48 10.15 11.60
CA GLN A 295 -3.20 10.84 11.80
C GLN A 295 -2.43 10.38 13.05
N LYS A 296 -3.13 9.86 14.06
CA LYS A 296 -2.54 9.40 15.33
C LYS A 296 -2.28 7.89 15.36
N GLY A 297 -2.80 7.18 14.37
CA GLY A 297 -2.66 5.72 14.22
C GLY A 297 -1.32 5.30 13.78
#